data_81c708c4e43f67c1e66916c784a6ef62
#
_entry.id   81c708c4e43f67c1e66916c784a6ef62
#
_cell.length_a   1.000
_cell.length_b   1.000
_cell.length_c   1.000
_cell.angle_alpha   90.00
_cell.angle_beta   90.00
_cell.angle_gamma   90.00
#
_symmetry.space_group_name_H-M   'P 1'
#
loop_
_entity.id
_entity.type
_entity.pdbx_description
1 polymer ?
#
loop_
_entity_poly.entity_id
_entity_poly.type
_entity_poly.pdbx_seq_one_letter_code
_entity_poly.pdbx_strand_id
1 'polypeptide(L)'
;MARIACSQLLPSVALPLRSSLLQNSALRWLKHSETTHSLFVKTRQFSAAKISMSLKAGIVGLPNVGKSTLFNAVVFTSHSCIHVAFGMEMRVENGKAQAANFPFCTIEPNVGIVAVPDPRLNVLSDLSKSQRAVPASIEFVDIAGLVKGASQGEGLGNKFLSHIREVDSILQVVRCFEDNDIVHVNGKVDPRSDIDVINLELVFSDLDQIEKRLEKLKKGRAKDSVSKLKEEAEKSALERIKQALMDGKPARSVSLSDFEKDAVNHLCLLTMKPVIYVANVAESEVAQPENNTHVKEVMNTASELQSGVVTISAQVESELAELALDERMEYLKSLGVDESGLGNLIRTTYALLGLRTYFTSGEKETKAWTILSGMTAPQAAGVIHSDFEKGFIRAETVAYDDFVAAGSFAAAREKGLLRSEGKEYVVQEGDVMLFRFNV
;
A
#
# COMPACT_ATOMS: atom_id res chain seq x y z
N MET A 1 67.12 48.86 11.84
CA MET A 1 66.65 50.24 12.06
C MET A 1 65.14 50.28 11.76
N ALA A 2 64.39 50.76 12.76
CA ALA A 2 63.10 51.42 12.77
C ALA A 2 61.93 50.68 12.15
N ARG A 3 61.00 50.20 12.94
CA ARG A 3 59.80 50.79 13.54
C ARG A 3 58.92 51.46 12.47
N ILE A 4 57.65 51.00 12.33
CA ILE A 4 56.51 51.60 12.99
C ILE A 4 55.23 50.72 12.80
N ALA A 5 54.51 50.52 13.90
CA ALA A 5 53.20 49.93 13.98
C ALA A 5 52.10 50.87 13.43
N CYS A 6 51.04 50.34 12.94
CA CYS A 6 49.72 50.98 13.13
C CYS A 6 48.58 49.93 13.08
N SER A 7 47.89 49.90 14.17
CA SER A 7 46.64 49.21 14.42
C SER A 7 45.48 49.89 13.68
N GLN A 8 44.60 49.14 13.03
CA GLN A 8 43.20 49.55 12.98
C GLN A 8 42.28 48.33 12.94
N LEU A 9 41.42 48.30 13.89
CA LEU A 9 40.23 47.45 14.07
C LEU A 9 39.24 47.64 12.90
N LEU A 10 38.73 46.53 12.37
CA LEU A 10 37.49 46.51 11.68
C LEU A 10 36.60 45.35 12.15
N PRO A 11 35.30 45.53 12.25
CA PRO A 11 34.39 44.66 12.96
C PRO A 11 34.02 43.41 12.18
N SER A 12 33.83 42.33 12.88
CA SER A 12 33.24 41.05 12.42
C SER A 12 31.82 41.26 11.95
N VAL A 13 31.59 41.12 10.66
CA VAL A 13 30.23 40.91 10.11
C VAL A 13 30.02 39.41 9.98
N ALA A 14 29.26 38.85 10.88
CA ALA A 14 28.75 37.50 10.78
C ALA A 14 27.67 37.47 9.69
N LEU A 15 27.92 36.78 8.59
CA LEU A 15 26.91 36.39 7.63
C LEU A 15 26.21 35.14 8.15
N PRO A 16 24.89 35.08 8.18
CA PRO A 16 24.18 33.88 8.57
C PRO A 16 24.22 32.86 7.43
N LEU A 17 24.71 31.68 7.72
CA LEU A 17 24.57 30.47 6.92
C LEU A 17 23.10 30.21 6.63
N ARG A 18 22.68 30.42 5.40
CA ARG A 18 21.43 29.88 4.86
C ARG A 18 21.61 28.40 4.56
N SER A 19 21.35 27.57 5.54
CA SER A 19 21.07 26.16 5.37
C SER A 19 19.63 25.92 5.83
N SER A 20 18.67 25.94 4.96
CA SER A 20 17.34 25.38 5.19
C SER A 20 16.39 25.69 4.04
N LEU A 21 16.46 24.96 2.95
CA LEU A 21 15.38 24.94 1.96
C LEU A 21 15.16 23.54 1.34
N LEU A 22 15.90 22.52 1.74
CA LEU A 22 15.70 21.16 1.21
C LEU A 22 15.05 20.16 2.21
N GLN A 23 14.83 20.57 3.46
CA GLN A 23 14.18 19.71 4.47
C GLN A 23 12.65 19.87 4.57
N ASN A 24 12.05 20.84 3.89
CA ASN A 24 10.62 21.17 4.08
C ASN A 24 9.66 20.46 3.13
N SER A 25 10.11 19.82 2.05
CA SER A 25 9.22 19.10 1.15
C SER A 25 8.84 17.71 1.67
N ALA A 26 9.79 16.94 2.19
CA ALA A 26 9.54 15.61 2.75
C ALA A 26 8.70 15.66 4.04
N LEU A 27 8.96 16.65 4.91
CA LEU A 27 8.19 16.84 6.16
C LEU A 27 6.77 17.37 5.94
N ARG A 28 6.52 18.08 4.83
CA ARG A 28 5.17 18.53 4.48
C ARG A 28 4.30 17.35 3.98
N TRP A 29 4.90 16.37 3.32
CA TRP A 29 4.23 15.15 2.88
C TRP A 29 3.91 14.22 4.06
N LEU A 30 4.81 14.07 5.01
CA LEU A 30 4.55 13.30 6.24
C LEU A 30 3.41 13.91 7.08
N LYS A 31 3.31 15.25 7.15
CA LYS A 31 2.17 15.92 7.83
C LYS A 31 0.84 15.78 7.08
N HIS A 32 0.84 15.67 5.73
CA HIS A 32 -0.38 15.39 4.98
C HIS A 32 -0.79 13.90 5.09
N SER A 33 0.18 12.99 5.23
CA SER A 33 -0.08 11.57 5.48
C SER A 33 -0.67 11.35 6.88
N GLU A 34 -0.24 12.08 7.89
CA GLU A 34 -0.82 11.99 9.24
C GLU A 34 -2.28 12.47 9.31
N THR A 35 -2.66 13.49 8.51
CA THR A 35 -4.05 13.96 8.46
C THR A 35 -4.95 12.99 7.69
N THR A 36 -4.45 12.32 6.66
CA THR A 36 -5.17 11.25 5.97
C THR A 36 -5.20 9.96 6.81
N HIS A 37 -4.15 9.66 7.60
CA HIS A 37 -4.14 8.55 8.55
C HIS A 37 -5.22 8.69 9.63
N SER A 38 -5.49 9.92 10.13
CA SER A 38 -6.51 10.13 11.17
C SER A 38 -7.94 9.93 10.68
N LEU A 39 -8.21 10.11 9.40
CA LEU A 39 -9.51 9.85 8.78
C LEU A 39 -9.72 8.35 8.45
N PHE A 40 -8.64 7.61 8.15
CA PHE A 40 -8.73 6.19 7.81
C PHE A 40 -8.66 5.26 9.03
N VAL A 41 -7.94 5.64 10.10
CA VAL A 41 -7.77 4.79 11.31
C VAL A 41 -9.08 4.62 12.09
N LYS A 42 -10.06 5.51 11.94
CA LYS A 42 -11.37 5.36 12.61
C LYS A 42 -12.35 4.38 11.95
N THR A 43 -11.97 3.70 10.86
CA THR A 43 -12.94 2.97 10.03
C THR A 43 -12.79 1.46 9.96
N ARG A 44 -11.88 0.82 10.70
CA ARG A 44 -11.73 -0.64 10.66
C ARG A 44 -11.82 -1.28 12.04
N GLN A 45 -13.04 -1.39 12.60
CA GLN A 45 -13.36 -2.49 13.51
C GLN A 45 -13.83 -3.66 12.65
N PHE A 46 -12.93 -4.59 12.35
CA PHE A 46 -13.30 -5.83 11.69
C PHE A 46 -13.89 -6.82 12.71
N SER A 47 -15.05 -7.36 12.39
CA SER A 47 -15.58 -8.58 12.96
C SER A 47 -14.53 -9.70 12.88
N ALA A 48 -14.31 -10.42 13.98
CA ALA A 48 -13.30 -11.46 14.19
C ALA A 48 -13.55 -12.75 13.38
N ALA A 49 -13.88 -12.65 12.08
CA ALA A 49 -14.05 -13.80 11.18
C ALA A 49 -12.79 -13.97 10.34
N LYS A 50 -12.04 -15.05 10.62
CA LYS A 50 -10.94 -15.63 9.83
C LYS A 50 -10.15 -14.61 9.01
N ILE A 51 -9.18 -13.96 9.62
CA ILE A 51 -8.18 -13.18 8.89
C ILE A 51 -7.16 -14.18 8.31
N SER A 52 -7.39 -14.62 7.09
CA SER A 52 -6.29 -15.03 6.22
C SER A 52 -5.52 -13.74 5.94
N MET A 53 -4.36 -13.58 6.53
CA MET A 53 -3.61 -12.31 6.63
C MET A 53 -2.86 -11.94 5.34
N SER A 54 -3.36 -12.36 4.19
CA SER A 54 -2.83 -12.02 2.88
C SER A 54 -3.79 -11.02 2.25
N LEU A 55 -3.60 -9.72 2.59
CA LEU A 55 -4.31 -8.64 1.90
C LEU A 55 -3.71 -8.46 0.50
N LYS A 56 -4.58 -8.28 -0.48
CA LYS A 56 -4.23 -8.26 -1.91
C LYS A 56 -4.39 -6.87 -2.50
N ALA A 57 -3.39 -6.44 -3.26
CA ALA A 57 -3.45 -5.23 -4.05
C ALA A 57 -3.57 -5.61 -5.54
N GLY A 58 -4.66 -5.21 -6.19
CA GLY A 58 -4.89 -5.49 -7.60
C GLY A 58 -4.31 -4.39 -8.49
N ILE A 59 -3.43 -4.76 -9.41
CA ILE A 59 -2.88 -3.87 -10.44
C ILE A 59 -3.86 -3.84 -11.61
N VAL A 60 -4.43 -2.68 -11.88
CA VAL A 60 -5.40 -2.46 -12.97
C VAL A 60 -4.95 -1.31 -13.87
N GLY A 61 -5.53 -1.20 -15.05
CA GLY A 61 -5.28 -0.10 -15.97
C GLY A 61 -5.72 -0.46 -17.39
N LEU A 62 -5.70 0.51 -18.31
CA LEU A 62 -5.94 0.29 -19.71
C LEU A 62 -4.83 -0.57 -20.35
N PRO A 63 -5.04 -1.13 -21.54
CA PRO A 63 -3.96 -1.77 -22.29
C PRO A 63 -2.78 -0.81 -22.56
N ASN A 64 -1.54 -1.34 -22.60
CA ASN A 64 -0.33 -0.62 -22.97
C ASN A 64 0.08 0.55 -22.04
N VAL A 65 -0.35 0.52 -20.76
CA VAL A 65 0.07 1.50 -19.74
C VAL A 65 1.25 1.04 -18.88
N GLY A 66 1.78 -0.18 -19.12
CA GLY A 66 2.93 -0.73 -18.38
C GLY A 66 2.58 -1.66 -17.21
N LYS A 67 1.31 -2.14 -17.08
CA LYS A 67 0.88 -3.02 -15.97
C LYS A 67 1.72 -4.28 -15.80
N SER A 68 1.83 -5.08 -16.86
CA SER A 68 2.54 -6.36 -16.79
C SER A 68 4.05 -6.18 -16.62
N THR A 69 4.61 -5.09 -17.16
CA THR A 69 6.01 -4.69 -16.91
C THR A 69 6.22 -4.40 -15.44
N LEU A 70 5.34 -3.57 -14.86
CA LEU A 70 5.37 -3.25 -13.43
C LEU A 70 5.19 -4.50 -12.56
N PHE A 71 4.21 -5.35 -12.88
CA PHE A 71 3.98 -6.58 -12.13
C PHE A 71 5.21 -7.50 -12.18
N ASN A 72 5.83 -7.68 -13.34
CA ASN A 72 7.04 -8.48 -13.47
C ASN A 72 8.18 -7.90 -12.63
N ALA A 73 8.42 -6.57 -12.65
CA ALA A 73 9.41 -5.91 -11.82
C ALA A 73 9.15 -6.16 -10.32
N VAL A 74 7.89 -6.06 -9.89
CA VAL A 74 7.45 -6.35 -8.52
C VAL A 74 7.82 -7.78 -8.09
N VAL A 75 7.54 -8.77 -8.94
CA VAL A 75 7.78 -10.19 -8.65
C VAL A 75 9.28 -10.52 -8.66
N PHE A 76 10.04 -10.00 -9.64
CA PHE A 76 11.48 -10.27 -9.76
C PHE A 76 12.30 -9.67 -8.61
N THR A 77 11.98 -8.44 -8.20
CA THR A 77 12.66 -7.80 -7.06
C THR A 77 12.49 -8.63 -5.79
N SER A 78 11.35 -9.27 -5.62
CA SER A 78 11.08 -10.15 -4.47
C SER A 78 11.89 -11.44 -4.48
N HIS A 79 12.12 -12.03 -5.65
CA HIS A 79 12.95 -13.23 -5.77
C HIS A 79 14.37 -12.98 -5.31
N SER A 80 14.98 -11.85 -5.67
CA SER A 80 16.33 -11.49 -5.25
C SER A 80 16.43 -11.32 -3.73
N CYS A 81 15.45 -10.69 -3.09
CA CYS A 81 15.44 -10.49 -1.63
C CYS A 81 15.18 -11.78 -0.85
N ILE A 82 14.30 -12.65 -1.35
CA ILE A 82 13.92 -13.90 -0.66
C ILE A 82 14.98 -14.98 -0.85
N HIS A 83 15.65 -15.03 -2.00
CA HIS A 83 16.76 -15.98 -2.23
C HIS A 83 17.93 -15.75 -1.26
N VAL A 84 18.22 -14.48 -0.96
CA VAL A 84 19.25 -14.10 0.02
C VAL A 84 18.82 -14.45 1.46
N ALA A 85 17.51 -14.33 1.77
CA ALA A 85 16.99 -14.53 3.13
C ALA A 85 16.63 -15.99 3.45
N PHE A 86 16.26 -16.83 2.47
CA PHE A 86 15.67 -18.14 2.73
C PHE A 86 16.39 -19.33 2.11
N GLY A 87 17.21 -19.15 1.08
CA GLY A 87 17.74 -20.29 0.29
C GLY A 87 16.63 -21.19 -0.27
N MET A 88 15.38 -20.72 -0.32
CA MET A 88 14.22 -21.44 -0.84
C MET A 88 13.85 -20.92 -2.20
N GLU A 89 13.79 -21.81 -3.19
CA GLU A 89 13.07 -21.54 -4.43
C GLU A 89 11.57 -21.40 -4.13
N MET A 90 11.08 -20.16 -4.06
CA MET A 90 9.64 -19.95 -4.11
C MET A 90 9.18 -20.21 -5.55
N ARG A 91 8.33 -21.22 -5.73
CA ARG A 91 7.61 -21.42 -6.97
C ARG A 91 6.64 -20.24 -7.16
N VAL A 92 6.89 -19.46 -8.19
CA VAL A 92 5.85 -18.59 -8.78
C VAL A 92 4.86 -19.54 -9.43
N GLU A 93 3.69 -19.69 -8.85
CA GLU A 93 2.59 -20.36 -9.53
C GLU A 93 2.16 -19.46 -10.67
N ASN A 94 2.33 -19.95 -11.90
CA ASN A 94 2.06 -19.29 -13.19
C ASN A 94 3.06 -18.18 -13.57
N GLY A 95 4.12 -18.57 -14.22
CA GLY A 95 5.07 -17.85 -15.09
C GLY A 95 5.02 -16.31 -15.23
N LYS A 96 6.04 -15.77 -15.88
CA LYS A 96 6.10 -14.33 -16.26
C LYS A 96 4.81 -13.88 -16.93
N ALA A 97 4.21 -12.80 -16.44
CA ALA A 97 3.11 -12.16 -17.15
C ALA A 97 3.62 -11.74 -18.55
N GLN A 98 2.90 -12.13 -19.60
CA GLN A 98 3.27 -11.78 -20.96
C GLN A 98 3.07 -10.27 -21.15
N ALA A 99 4.16 -9.51 -21.20
CA ALA A 99 4.16 -8.12 -21.59
C ALA A 99 4.05 -8.04 -23.14
N ALA A 100 2.86 -8.13 -23.69
CA ALA A 100 2.61 -8.03 -25.12
C ALA A 100 1.68 -6.84 -25.40
N ASN A 101 1.93 -6.15 -26.54
CA ASN A 101 1.18 -4.93 -26.93
C ASN A 101 -0.21 -5.22 -27.51
N PHE A 102 -0.88 -6.29 -27.04
CA PHE A 102 -2.24 -6.65 -27.46
C PHE A 102 -3.23 -6.51 -26.31
N PRO A 103 -4.47 -6.09 -26.57
CA PRO A 103 -5.55 -6.11 -25.57
C PRO A 103 -5.79 -7.54 -25.06
N PHE A 104 -6.02 -7.70 -23.73
CA PHE A 104 -6.35 -8.98 -23.09
C PHE A 104 -5.25 -10.06 -23.07
N CYS A 105 -3.98 -9.66 -22.90
CA CYS A 105 -2.89 -10.62 -22.74
C CYS A 105 -3.00 -11.48 -21.48
N THR A 106 -3.60 -10.97 -20.41
CA THR A 106 -3.81 -11.66 -19.13
C THR A 106 -5.26 -12.15 -19.07
N ILE A 107 -5.50 -13.46 -19.13
CA ILE A 107 -6.84 -14.07 -19.03
C ILE A 107 -7.13 -14.52 -17.59
N GLU A 108 -6.12 -15.04 -16.90
CA GLU A 108 -6.14 -15.40 -15.48
C GLU A 108 -5.21 -14.49 -14.70
N PRO A 109 -5.57 -14.04 -13.49
CA PRO A 109 -4.74 -13.15 -12.71
C PRO A 109 -3.47 -13.86 -12.25
N ASN A 110 -2.32 -13.21 -12.44
CA ASN A 110 -1.07 -13.66 -11.84
C ASN A 110 -0.95 -13.07 -10.43
N VAL A 111 -0.49 -13.88 -9.47
CA VAL A 111 -0.30 -13.46 -8.08
C VAL A 111 1.19 -13.46 -7.76
N GLY A 112 1.68 -12.38 -7.20
CA GLY A 112 3.05 -12.22 -6.73
C GLY A 112 3.10 -11.84 -5.25
N ILE A 113 3.92 -12.55 -4.46
CA ILE A 113 4.17 -12.19 -3.06
C ILE A 113 5.43 -11.33 -3.02
N VAL A 114 5.34 -10.17 -2.40
CA VAL A 114 6.38 -9.14 -2.43
C VAL A 114 6.80 -8.79 -1.02
N ALA A 115 8.11 -8.75 -0.79
CA ALA A 115 8.67 -8.29 0.48
C ALA A 115 8.45 -6.78 0.65
N VAL A 116 8.03 -6.37 1.84
CA VAL A 116 7.92 -4.96 2.20
C VAL A 116 9.30 -4.44 2.61
N PRO A 117 9.87 -3.45 1.89
CA PRO A 117 11.17 -2.89 2.24
C PRO A 117 11.09 -2.17 3.60
N ASP A 118 11.82 -2.68 4.59
CA ASP A 118 11.89 -2.10 5.91
C ASP A 118 13.33 -2.14 6.44
N PRO A 119 14.04 -1.01 6.49
CA PRO A 119 15.43 -0.97 6.96
C PRO A 119 15.59 -1.36 8.43
N ARG A 120 14.52 -1.23 9.23
CA ARG A 120 14.52 -1.58 10.66
C ARG A 120 14.79 -3.07 10.89
N LEU A 121 14.37 -3.92 9.95
CA LEU A 121 14.54 -5.38 10.05
C LEU A 121 16.02 -5.76 10.12
N ASN A 122 16.85 -5.18 9.24
CA ASN A 122 18.28 -5.48 9.20
C ASN A 122 18.99 -5.00 10.47
N VAL A 123 18.67 -3.79 10.95
CA VAL A 123 19.21 -3.25 12.20
C VAL A 123 18.90 -4.16 13.39
N LEU A 124 17.65 -4.63 13.49
CA LEU A 124 17.25 -5.55 14.57
C LEU A 124 17.93 -6.92 14.44
N SER A 125 18.09 -7.42 13.22
CA SER A 125 18.79 -8.68 12.94
C SER A 125 20.25 -8.62 13.37
N ASP A 126 20.94 -7.53 13.05
CA ASP A 126 22.35 -7.33 13.41
C ASP A 126 22.52 -7.21 14.93
N LEU A 127 21.67 -6.43 15.61
CA LEU A 127 21.69 -6.28 17.06
C LEU A 127 21.44 -7.60 17.80
N SER A 128 20.52 -8.42 17.31
CA SER A 128 20.20 -9.73 17.90
C SER A 128 21.08 -10.86 17.37
N LYS A 129 22.01 -10.57 16.45
CA LYS A 129 22.88 -11.55 15.78
C LYS A 129 22.07 -12.71 15.18
N SER A 130 20.97 -12.38 14.56
CA SER A 130 20.03 -13.36 14.02
C SER A 130 20.61 -14.13 12.85
N GLN A 131 20.36 -15.44 12.81
CA GLN A 131 20.80 -16.28 11.69
C GLN A 131 20.07 -15.93 10.39
N ARG A 132 18.84 -15.37 10.49
CA ARG A 132 18.06 -14.93 9.34
C ARG A 132 17.15 -13.75 9.69
N ALA A 133 16.90 -12.91 8.68
CA ALA A 133 15.94 -11.81 8.72
C ALA A 133 14.78 -12.11 7.76
N VAL A 134 13.53 -12.03 8.23
CA VAL A 134 12.32 -12.35 7.46
C VAL A 134 11.48 -11.09 7.32
N PRO A 135 11.33 -10.52 6.11
CA PRO A 135 10.52 -9.32 5.89
C PRO A 135 9.02 -9.62 5.99
N ALA A 136 8.23 -8.59 6.22
CA ALA A 136 6.80 -8.60 5.99
C ALA A 136 6.52 -8.74 4.48
N SER A 137 5.35 -9.26 4.11
CA SER A 137 4.99 -9.43 2.71
C SER A 137 3.57 -8.98 2.43
N ILE A 138 3.32 -8.63 1.15
CA ILE A 138 2.01 -8.28 0.61
C ILE A 138 1.81 -8.99 -0.73
N GLU A 139 0.56 -9.33 -1.07
CA GLU A 139 0.23 -9.94 -2.36
C GLU A 139 -0.17 -8.88 -3.38
N PHE A 140 0.45 -8.94 -4.57
CA PHE A 140 0.04 -8.18 -5.74
C PHE A 140 -0.61 -9.13 -6.75
N VAL A 141 -1.68 -8.65 -7.37
CA VAL A 141 -2.47 -9.41 -8.36
C VAL A 141 -2.48 -8.63 -9.66
N ASP A 142 -1.92 -9.19 -10.75
CA ASP A 142 -2.01 -8.61 -12.09
C ASP A 142 -3.39 -8.91 -12.67
N ILE A 143 -4.24 -7.90 -12.75
CA ILE A 143 -5.59 -8.02 -13.29
C ILE A 143 -5.56 -7.54 -14.75
N ALA A 144 -6.18 -8.32 -15.64
CA ALA A 144 -6.24 -8.03 -17.07
C ALA A 144 -6.64 -6.57 -17.38
N GLY A 145 -6.15 -6.03 -18.49
CA GLY A 145 -6.49 -4.67 -18.91
C GLY A 145 -7.99 -4.51 -19.19
N LEU A 146 -8.57 -3.42 -18.69
CA LEU A 146 -9.96 -3.06 -18.96
C LEU A 146 -10.08 -2.42 -20.35
N VAL A 147 -11.16 -2.75 -21.06
CA VAL A 147 -11.61 -2.04 -22.25
C VAL A 147 -12.99 -1.48 -21.97
N LYS A 148 -13.30 -0.31 -22.51
CA LYS A 148 -14.60 0.37 -22.38
C LYS A 148 -15.76 -0.56 -22.71
N GLY A 149 -16.81 -0.56 -21.88
CA GLY A 149 -17.99 -1.42 -22.05
C GLY A 149 -17.92 -2.78 -21.35
N ALA A 150 -16.93 -2.98 -20.49
CA ALA A 150 -16.74 -4.24 -19.75
C ALA A 150 -17.92 -4.59 -18.83
N SER A 151 -18.59 -3.59 -18.25
CA SER A 151 -19.75 -3.76 -17.37
C SER A 151 -21.03 -4.14 -18.12
N GLN A 152 -21.11 -3.87 -19.44
CA GLN A 152 -22.28 -4.15 -20.27
C GLN A 152 -22.13 -5.43 -21.11
N GLY A 153 -20.93 -6.03 -21.15
CA GLY A 153 -20.61 -7.19 -21.98
C GLY A 153 -20.67 -8.52 -21.24
N GLU A 154 -21.13 -9.56 -21.94
CA GLU A 154 -20.93 -10.95 -21.51
C GLU A 154 -19.47 -11.34 -21.76
N GLY A 155 -18.80 -11.96 -20.77
CA GLY A 155 -17.47 -12.56 -20.95
C GLY A 155 -16.33 -11.90 -20.18
N LEU A 156 -15.28 -11.40 -20.87
CA LEU A 156 -14.02 -10.96 -20.26
C LEU A 156 -14.16 -9.77 -19.29
N GLY A 157 -15.09 -8.84 -19.56
CA GLY A 157 -15.34 -7.69 -18.69
C GLY A 157 -15.88 -8.10 -17.32
N ASN A 158 -16.81 -9.05 -17.27
CA ASN A 158 -17.32 -9.57 -15.99
C ASN A 158 -16.25 -10.32 -15.20
N LYS A 159 -15.33 -11.04 -15.86
CA LYS A 159 -14.18 -11.67 -15.19
C LYS A 159 -13.23 -10.63 -14.59
N PHE A 160 -12.94 -9.57 -15.31
CA PHE A 160 -12.14 -8.44 -14.80
C PHE A 160 -12.74 -7.86 -13.51
N LEU A 161 -14.04 -7.53 -13.51
CA LEU A 161 -14.73 -6.99 -12.34
C LEU A 161 -14.77 -8.00 -11.18
N SER A 162 -14.88 -9.31 -11.47
CA SER A 162 -14.81 -10.33 -10.42
C SER A 162 -13.43 -10.40 -9.77
N HIS A 163 -12.36 -10.30 -10.53
CA HIS A 163 -11.01 -10.28 -9.98
C HIS A 163 -10.75 -9.03 -9.11
N ILE A 164 -11.29 -7.86 -9.51
CA ILE A 164 -11.23 -6.66 -8.65
C ILE A 164 -12.01 -6.87 -7.35
N ARG A 165 -13.10 -7.64 -7.33
CA ARG A 165 -13.83 -7.95 -6.09
C ARG A 165 -12.99 -8.74 -5.09
N GLU A 166 -12.06 -9.58 -5.55
CA GLU A 166 -11.23 -10.47 -4.75
C GLU A 166 -10.02 -9.77 -4.10
N VAL A 167 -9.67 -8.55 -4.53
CA VAL A 167 -8.56 -7.78 -3.96
C VAL A 167 -9.05 -6.74 -2.95
N ASP A 168 -8.17 -6.29 -2.06
CA ASP A 168 -8.50 -5.35 -0.97
C ASP A 168 -8.27 -3.89 -1.35
N SER A 169 -7.38 -3.63 -2.31
CA SER A 169 -7.08 -2.29 -2.84
C SER A 169 -6.83 -2.35 -4.34
N ILE A 170 -6.94 -1.20 -4.99
CA ILE A 170 -6.77 -1.02 -6.43
C ILE A 170 -5.55 -0.13 -6.67
N LEU A 171 -4.60 -0.62 -7.47
CA LEU A 171 -3.47 0.13 -7.99
C LEU A 171 -3.74 0.40 -9.46
N GLN A 172 -4.24 1.58 -9.78
CA GLN A 172 -4.56 1.94 -11.14
C GLN A 172 -3.35 2.54 -11.83
N VAL A 173 -2.74 1.79 -12.74
CA VAL A 173 -1.62 2.26 -13.55
C VAL A 173 -2.13 3.16 -14.65
N VAL A 174 -1.57 4.36 -14.73
CA VAL A 174 -1.93 5.42 -15.66
C VAL A 174 -0.70 5.80 -16.47
N ARG A 175 -0.83 5.83 -17.80
CA ARG A 175 0.26 6.20 -18.68
C ARG A 175 0.49 7.71 -18.65
N CYS A 176 1.70 8.12 -18.28
CA CYS A 176 2.14 9.51 -18.25
C CYS A 176 3.37 9.76 -19.12
N PHE A 177 3.75 8.82 -19.98
CA PHE A 177 4.89 8.92 -20.90
C PHE A 177 4.41 8.92 -22.35
N GLU A 178 5.13 9.63 -23.20
CA GLU A 178 4.95 9.65 -24.64
C GLU A 178 5.89 8.62 -25.28
N ASP A 179 5.36 7.74 -26.12
CA ASP A 179 6.13 6.77 -26.89
C ASP A 179 5.37 6.46 -28.20
N ASN A 180 6.01 6.72 -29.32
CA ASN A 180 5.42 6.53 -30.64
C ASN A 180 5.32 5.06 -31.06
N ASP A 181 6.15 4.18 -30.47
CA ASP A 181 6.19 2.75 -30.78
C ASP A 181 5.12 1.98 -29.99
N ILE A 182 4.58 2.58 -28.94
CA ILE A 182 3.54 1.99 -28.10
C ILE A 182 2.20 2.68 -28.38
N VAL A 183 1.30 1.99 -29.08
CA VAL A 183 -0.02 2.53 -29.43
C VAL A 183 -0.87 2.71 -28.17
N HIS A 184 -1.43 3.92 -27.97
CA HIS A 184 -2.43 4.17 -26.94
C HIS A 184 -3.82 3.75 -27.45
N VAL A 185 -4.64 3.14 -26.57
CA VAL A 185 -5.99 2.62 -26.94
C VAL A 185 -6.90 3.73 -27.48
N ASN A 186 -6.79 4.94 -26.94
CA ASN A 186 -7.58 6.11 -27.34
C ASN A 186 -6.85 6.99 -28.39
N GLY A 187 -5.71 6.55 -28.91
CA GLY A 187 -4.91 7.28 -29.92
C GLY A 187 -4.06 8.43 -29.37
N LYS A 188 -4.25 8.89 -28.13
CA LYS A 188 -3.46 9.91 -27.45
C LYS A 188 -3.33 9.58 -25.97
N VAL A 189 -2.28 10.06 -25.33
CA VAL A 189 -2.14 10.00 -23.87
C VAL A 189 -3.04 11.04 -23.23
N ASP A 190 -3.96 10.61 -22.38
CA ASP A 190 -4.93 11.47 -21.68
C ASP A 190 -5.26 10.83 -20.32
N PRO A 191 -4.44 11.10 -19.29
CA PRO A 191 -4.53 10.44 -17.99
C PRO A 191 -5.90 10.55 -17.33
N ARG A 192 -6.55 11.72 -17.43
CA ARG A 192 -7.88 11.93 -16.85
C ARG A 192 -8.92 11.05 -17.52
N SER A 193 -8.93 11.02 -18.84
CA SER A 193 -9.83 10.16 -19.60
C SER A 193 -9.60 8.67 -19.27
N ASP A 194 -8.35 8.26 -19.12
CA ASP A 194 -8.00 6.87 -18.80
C ASP A 194 -8.47 6.46 -17.39
N ILE A 195 -8.34 7.38 -16.43
CA ILE A 195 -8.85 7.19 -15.07
C ILE A 195 -10.39 7.10 -15.08
N ASP A 196 -11.05 8.01 -15.81
CA ASP A 196 -12.51 8.08 -15.85
C ASP A 196 -13.11 6.83 -16.49
N VAL A 197 -12.50 6.26 -17.55
CA VAL A 197 -12.97 5.02 -18.17
C VAL A 197 -13.04 3.88 -17.15
N ILE A 198 -12.00 3.67 -16.36
CA ILE A 198 -11.99 2.60 -15.35
C ILE A 198 -13.00 2.90 -14.23
N ASN A 199 -12.99 4.14 -13.71
CA ASN A 199 -13.88 4.54 -12.63
C ASN A 199 -15.37 4.36 -13.03
N LEU A 200 -15.74 4.71 -14.25
CA LEU A 200 -17.11 4.53 -14.77
C LEU A 200 -17.52 3.06 -14.81
N GLU A 201 -16.64 2.16 -15.23
CA GLU A 201 -16.93 0.72 -15.23
C GLU A 201 -17.16 0.16 -13.82
N LEU A 202 -16.35 0.63 -12.84
CA LEU A 202 -16.54 0.27 -11.42
C LEU A 202 -17.88 0.81 -10.89
N VAL A 203 -18.21 2.06 -11.22
CA VAL A 203 -19.47 2.72 -10.83
C VAL A 203 -20.68 1.96 -11.41
N PHE A 204 -20.68 1.64 -12.70
CA PHE A 204 -21.78 0.91 -13.34
C PHE A 204 -21.98 -0.47 -12.72
N SER A 205 -20.88 -1.19 -12.44
CA SER A 205 -20.94 -2.48 -11.75
C SER A 205 -21.55 -2.39 -10.36
N ASP A 206 -21.19 -1.35 -9.59
CA ASP A 206 -21.74 -1.16 -8.26
C ASP A 206 -23.20 -0.69 -8.29
N LEU A 207 -23.58 0.18 -9.22
CA LEU A 207 -24.98 0.61 -9.39
C LEU A 207 -25.91 -0.57 -9.70
N ASP A 208 -25.53 -1.45 -10.64
CA ASP A 208 -26.29 -2.67 -10.97
C ASP A 208 -26.47 -3.57 -9.72
N GLN A 209 -25.39 -3.75 -8.95
CA GLN A 209 -25.45 -4.55 -7.73
C GLN A 209 -26.31 -3.92 -6.64
N ILE A 210 -26.21 -2.61 -6.44
CA ILE A 210 -27.01 -1.85 -5.48
C ILE A 210 -28.49 -1.90 -5.85
N GLU A 211 -28.84 -1.71 -7.12
CA GLU A 211 -30.24 -1.77 -7.58
C GLU A 211 -30.87 -3.15 -7.33
N LYS A 212 -30.17 -4.21 -7.72
CA LYS A 212 -30.59 -5.59 -7.43
C LYS A 212 -30.77 -5.85 -5.93
N ARG A 213 -29.90 -5.29 -5.08
CA ARG A 213 -30.00 -5.46 -3.64
C ARG A 213 -31.15 -4.68 -3.04
N LEU A 214 -31.34 -3.42 -3.45
CA LEU A 214 -32.47 -2.59 -3.01
C LEU A 214 -33.83 -3.21 -3.41
N GLU A 215 -33.93 -3.82 -4.59
CA GLU A 215 -35.15 -4.55 -4.98
C GLU A 215 -35.41 -5.78 -4.10
N LYS A 216 -34.36 -6.52 -3.73
CA LYS A 216 -34.48 -7.65 -2.80
C LYS A 216 -34.93 -7.18 -1.41
N LEU A 217 -34.38 -6.08 -0.91
CA LEU A 217 -34.78 -5.49 0.38
C LEU A 217 -36.23 -5.02 0.38
N LYS A 218 -36.73 -4.47 -0.73
CA LYS A 218 -38.17 -4.09 -0.88
C LYS A 218 -39.10 -5.28 -0.83
N LYS A 219 -38.68 -6.44 -1.30
CA LYS A 219 -39.48 -7.69 -1.33
C LYS A 219 -39.30 -8.52 -0.05
N GLY A 220 -38.20 -8.30 0.70
CA GLY A 220 -37.87 -9.01 1.91
C GLY A 220 -38.79 -8.63 3.07
N ARG A 221 -39.03 -9.59 3.99
CA ARG A 221 -39.70 -9.35 5.28
C ARG A 221 -38.82 -9.93 6.37
N ALA A 222 -38.10 -9.05 7.07
CA ALA A 222 -37.30 -9.46 8.21
C ALA A 222 -38.22 -10.05 9.31
N LYS A 223 -37.79 -11.16 9.90
CA LYS A 223 -38.58 -11.91 10.87
C LYS A 223 -38.44 -11.39 12.33
N ASP A 224 -37.33 -10.74 12.64
CA ASP A 224 -36.99 -10.22 13.96
C ASP A 224 -36.58 -8.74 13.91
N SER A 225 -36.54 -8.09 15.10
CA SER A 225 -36.27 -6.66 15.21
C SER A 225 -34.81 -6.31 14.88
N VAL A 226 -33.86 -7.19 15.15
CA VAL A 226 -32.42 -6.95 14.86
C VAL A 226 -32.17 -6.99 13.37
N SER A 227 -32.74 -8.00 12.68
CA SER A 227 -32.65 -8.08 11.22
C SER A 227 -33.32 -6.89 10.53
N LYS A 228 -34.45 -6.37 11.08
CA LYS A 228 -35.09 -5.15 10.56
C LYS A 228 -34.19 -3.93 10.66
N LEU A 229 -33.58 -3.72 11.82
CA LEU A 229 -32.65 -2.59 12.00
C LEU A 229 -31.45 -2.68 11.04
N LYS A 230 -30.91 -3.88 10.83
CA LYS A 230 -29.82 -4.10 9.88
C LYS A 230 -30.26 -3.84 8.44
N GLU A 231 -31.44 -4.32 8.04
CA GLU A 231 -31.99 -4.05 6.69
C GLU A 231 -32.29 -2.57 6.45
N GLU A 232 -32.79 -1.83 7.46
CA GLU A 232 -33.01 -0.38 7.38
C GLU A 232 -31.69 0.39 7.23
N ALA A 233 -30.67 0.03 8.02
CA ALA A 233 -29.34 0.64 7.93
C ALA A 233 -28.69 0.36 6.57
N GLU A 234 -28.78 -0.89 6.09
CA GLU A 234 -28.29 -1.29 4.78
C GLU A 234 -28.98 -0.48 3.67
N LYS A 235 -30.32 -0.39 3.71
CA LYS A 235 -31.10 0.37 2.72
C LYS A 235 -30.70 1.86 2.71
N SER A 236 -30.64 2.49 3.88
CA SER A 236 -30.24 3.90 4.02
C SER A 236 -28.83 4.15 3.47
N ALA A 237 -27.89 3.27 3.81
CA ALA A 237 -26.52 3.36 3.31
C ALA A 237 -26.47 3.20 1.77
N LEU A 238 -27.18 2.21 1.21
CA LEU A 238 -27.20 1.96 -0.22
C LEU A 238 -27.85 3.09 -1.01
N GLU A 239 -28.91 3.72 -0.50
CA GLU A 239 -29.54 4.88 -1.14
C GLU A 239 -28.57 6.08 -1.21
N ARG A 240 -27.82 6.35 -0.13
CA ARG A 240 -26.80 7.41 -0.12
C ARG A 240 -25.62 7.09 -1.03
N ILE A 241 -25.15 5.84 -1.03
CA ILE A 241 -24.09 5.40 -1.94
C ILE A 241 -24.56 5.53 -3.39
N LYS A 242 -25.76 5.07 -3.72
CA LYS A 242 -26.33 5.19 -5.06
C LYS A 242 -26.33 6.65 -5.54
N GLN A 243 -26.78 7.59 -4.68
CA GLN A 243 -26.78 9.00 -5.03
C GLN A 243 -25.35 9.52 -5.29
N ALA A 244 -24.39 9.18 -4.44
CA ALA A 244 -22.99 9.59 -4.63
C ALA A 244 -22.41 9.06 -5.96
N LEU A 245 -22.69 7.80 -6.30
CA LEU A 245 -22.25 7.20 -7.57
C LEU A 245 -22.88 7.90 -8.78
N MET A 246 -24.15 8.27 -8.71
CA MET A 246 -24.84 9.05 -9.76
C MET A 246 -24.26 10.46 -9.90
N ASP A 247 -23.74 11.03 -8.82
CA ASP A 247 -23.05 12.34 -8.81
C ASP A 247 -21.57 12.21 -9.23
N GLY A 248 -21.12 11.04 -9.70
CA GLY A 248 -19.74 10.76 -10.12
C GLY A 248 -18.75 10.61 -8.97
N LYS A 249 -19.22 10.45 -7.72
CA LYS A 249 -18.37 10.29 -6.54
C LYS A 249 -18.29 8.81 -6.15
N PRO A 250 -17.10 8.29 -5.78
CA PRO A 250 -16.97 6.89 -5.37
C PRO A 250 -17.68 6.61 -4.04
N ALA A 251 -18.14 5.37 -3.83
CA ALA A 251 -18.85 4.97 -2.61
C ALA A 251 -18.02 5.22 -1.33
N ARG A 252 -16.70 5.15 -1.40
CA ARG A 252 -15.80 5.46 -0.28
C ARG A 252 -15.86 6.91 0.21
N SER A 253 -16.39 7.84 -0.61
CA SER A 253 -16.56 9.24 -0.22
C SER A 253 -17.77 9.48 0.69
N VAL A 254 -18.68 8.50 0.79
CA VAL A 254 -19.89 8.58 1.62
C VAL A 254 -19.54 8.32 3.09
N SER A 255 -19.87 9.24 3.97
CA SER A 255 -19.73 9.03 5.42
C SER A 255 -20.77 8.04 5.91
N LEU A 256 -20.33 6.85 6.32
CA LEU A 256 -21.16 5.77 6.87
C LEU A 256 -20.75 5.52 8.32
N SER A 257 -21.72 5.23 9.19
CA SER A 257 -21.46 4.70 10.52
C SER A 257 -20.88 3.28 10.44
N ASP A 258 -20.22 2.78 11.50
CA ASP A 258 -19.63 1.44 11.49
C ASP A 258 -20.70 0.36 11.31
N PHE A 259 -21.90 0.56 11.89
CA PHE A 259 -23.04 -0.33 11.71
C PHE A 259 -23.53 -0.38 10.25
N GLU A 260 -23.56 0.76 9.55
CA GLU A 260 -23.91 0.82 8.12
C GLU A 260 -22.83 0.19 7.24
N LYS A 261 -21.53 0.41 7.56
CA LYS A 261 -20.43 -0.25 6.88
C LYS A 261 -20.54 -1.77 6.99
N ASP A 262 -20.76 -2.29 8.18
CA ASP A 262 -20.94 -3.72 8.41
C ASP A 262 -22.16 -4.28 7.66
N ALA A 263 -23.23 -3.48 7.55
CA ALA A 263 -24.43 -3.89 6.84
C ALA A 263 -24.20 -4.04 5.33
N VAL A 264 -23.36 -3.18 4.70
CA VAL A 264 -23.09 -3.20 3.25
C VAL A 264 -21.82 -3.98 2.86
N ASN A 265 -20.96 -4.36 3.81
CA ASN A 265 -19.65 -4.98 3.56
C ASN A 265 -19.74 -6.27 2.72
N HIS A 266 -20.81 -7.05 2.92
CA HIS A 266 -21.04 -8.31 2.18
C HIS A 266 -21.25 -8.10 0.66
N LEU A 267 -21.51 -6.89 0.20
CA LEU A 267 -21.66 -6.56 -1.22
C LEU A 267 -20.31 -6.40 -1.93
N CYS A 268 -19.22 -6.22 -1.19
CA CYS A 268 -17.88 -6.03 -1.76
C CYS A 268 -17.87 -4.99 -2.88
N LEU A 269 -18.49 -3.80 -2.65
CA LEU A 269 -18.57 -2.75 -3.64
C LEU A 269 -17.17 -2.31 -4.09
N LEU A 270 -16.99 -2.22 -5.41
CA LEU A 270 -15.69 -1.92 -6.02
C LEU A 270 -15.24 -0.50 -5.71
N THR A 271 -16.16 0.46 -5.75
CA THR A 271 -15.90 1.87 -5.48
C THR A 271 -15.72 2.19 -3.98
N MET A 272 -15.95 1.22 -3.08
CA MET A 272 -15.59 1.31 -1.66
C MET A 272 -14.12 1.00 -1.41
N LYS A 273 -13.46 0.30 -2.33
CA LYS A 273 -12.05 -0.07 -2.18
C LYS A 273 -11.14 1.15 -2.23
N PRO A 274 -10.07 1.19 -1.43
CA PRO A 274 -9.06 2.23 -1.52
C PRO A 274 -8.30 2.12 -2.84
N VAL A 275 -7.95 3.28 -3.43
CA VAL A 275 -7.29 3.38 -4.74
C VAL A 275 -6.00 4.18 -4.63
N ILE A 276 -4.94 3.72 -5.28
CA ILE A 276 -3.73 4.49 -5.61
C ILE A 276 -3.64 4.59 -7.13
N TYR A 277 -3.48 5.79 -7.63
CA TYR A 277 -3.10 6.04 -9.02
C TYR A 277 -1.59 5.93 -9.16
N VAL A 278 -1.14 5.03 -10.03
CA VAL A 278 0.29 4.79 -10.30
C VAL A 278 0.62 5.48 -11.62
N ALA A 279 1.18 6.68 -11.52
CA ALA A 279 1.59 7.48 -12.67
C ALA A 279 2.89 6.89 -13.24
N ASN A 280 2.79 6.20 -14.38
CA ASN A 280 3.92 5.59 -15.07
C ASN A 280 4.55 6.58 -16.03
N VAL A 281 5.79 7.01 -15.73
CA VAL A 281 6.56 8.01 -16.48
C VAL A 281 7.72 7.40 -17.27
N ALA A 282 8.29 8.15 -18.20
CA ALA A 282 9.53 7.77 -18.88
C ALA A 282 10.73 7.79 -17.92
N GLU A 283 11.78 7.06 -18.25
CA GLU A 283 13.04 7.02 -17.49
C GLU A 283 13.62 8.43 -17.26
N SER A 284 13.63 9.27 -18.28
CA SER A 284 14.15 10.64 -18.21
C SER A 284 13.41 11.58 -17.26
N GLU A 285 12.20 11.19 -16.80
CA GLU A 285 11.32 12.01 -15.97
C GLU A 285 11.29 11.54 -14.50
N VAL A 286 12.00 10.45 -14.18
CA VAL A 286 11.96 9.83 -12.83
C VAL A 286 12.51 10.77 -11.75
N ALA A 287 13.54 11.58 -12.09
CA ALA A 287 14.14 12.51 -11.12
C ALA A 287 13.23 13.69 -10.75
N GLN A 288 12.40 14.14 -11.68
CA GLN A 288 11.53 15.33 -11.51
C GLN A 288 10.15 15.09 -12.12
N PRO A 289 9.39 14.10 -11.65
CA PRO A 289 8.10 13.75 -12.22
C PRO A 289 7.06 14.87 -12.10
N GLU A 290 7.25 15.77 -11.14
CA GLU A 290 6.39 16.96 -10.98
C GLU A 290 6.49 17.97 -12.13
N ASN A 291 7.46 17.86 -13.01
CA ASN A 291 7.53 18.69 -14.22
C ASN A 291 6.63 18.16 -15.34
N ASN A 292 6.29 16.90 -15.33
CA ASN A 292 5.42 16.26 -16.31
C ASN A 292 3.96 16.75 -16.15
N THR A 293 3.36 17.24 -17.23
CA THR A 293 1.98 17.75 -17.25
C THR A 293 0.95 16.67 -16.99
N HIS A 294 1.17 15.45 -17.48
CA HIS A 294 0.30 14.30 -17.25
C HIS A 294 0.31 13.84 -15.80
N VAL A 295 1.47 13.88 -15.13
CA VAL A 295 1.57 13.60 -13.68
C VAL A 295 0.79 14.62 -12.87
N LYS A 296 0.88 15.92 -13.20
CA LYS A 296 0.07 16.97 -12.55
C LYS A 296 -1.43 16.73 -12.70
N GLU A 297 -1.86 16.29 -13.87
CA GLU A 297 -3.24 15.96 -14.12
C GLU A 297 -3.73 14.77 -13.29
N VAL A 298 -2.91 13.71 -13.17
CA VAL A 298 -3.18 12.58 -12.27
C VAL A 298 -3.28 13.03 -10.81
N MET A 299 -2.36 13.89 -10.35
CA MET A 299 -2.37 14.41 -8.98
C MET A 299 -3.63 15.22 -8.68
N ASN A 300 -4.07 16.08 -9.61
CA ASN A 300 -5.29 16.85 -9.46
C ASN A 300 -6.51 15.94 -9.40
N THR A 301 -6.62 14.99 -10.33
CA THR A 301 -7.73 14.01 -10.37
C THR A 301 -7.77 13.16 -9.10
N ALA A 302 -6.61 12.71 -8.61
CA ALA A 302 -6.52 11.94 -7.38
C ALA A 302 -6.95 12.74 -6.15
N SER A 303 -6.60 14.03 -6.10
CA SER A 303 -7.04 14.93 -5.02
C SER A 303 -8.57 15.12 -5.02
N GLU A 304 -9.18 15.31 -6.21
CA GLU A 304 -10.63 15.39 -6.37
C GLU A 304 -11.33 14.11 -5.89
N LEU A 305 -10.74 12.94 -6.15
CA LEU A 305 -11.28 11.62 -5.80
C LEU A 305 -10.80 11.09 -4.43
N GLN A 306 -10.09 11.89 -3.64
CA GLN A 306 -9.54 11.53 -2.33
C GLN A 306 -8.72 10.22 -2.36
N SER A 307 -7.85 10.09 -3.37
CA SER A 307 -7.03 8.92 -3.63
C SER A 307 -5.54 9.26 -3.55
N GLY A 308 -4.69 8.24 -3.31
CA GLY A 308 -3.23 8.39 -3.33
C GLY A 308 -2.66 8.43 -4.75
N VAL A 309 -1.47 8.99 -4.89
CA VAL A 309 -0.66 8.94 -6.13
C VAL A 309 0.73 8.47 -5.82
N VAL A 310 1.26 7.59 -6.65
CA VAL A 310 2.68 7.21 -6.66
C VAL A 310 3.18 7.32 -8.08
N THR A 311 4.32 7.96 -8.26
CA THR A 311 4.99 8.03 -9.57
C THR A 311 6.05 6.94 -9.67
N ILE A 312 6.11 6.26 -10.81
CA ILE A 312 7.03 5.16 -11.08
C ILE A 312 7.40 5.14 -12.57
N SER A 313 8.56 4.62 -12.89
CA SER A 313 8.86 4.18 -14.25
C SER A 313 8.93 2.65 -14.28
N ALA A 314 7.93 2.03 -14.90
CA ALA A 314 7.89 0.56 -15.00
C ALA A 314 9.09 0.01 -15.78
N GLN A 315 9.64 0.78 -16.71
CA GLN A 315 10.85 0.45 -17.44
C GLN A 315 12.07 0.40 -16.50
N VAL A 316 12.32 1.47 -15.74
CA VAL A 316 13.43 1.56 -14.78
C VAL A 316 13.33 0.43 -13.74
N GLU A 317 12.13 0.13 -13.22
CA GLU A 317 11.94 -0.95 -12.27
C GLU A 317 12.23 -2.33 -12.88
N SER A 318 11.90 -2.52 -14.16
CA SER A 318 12.22 -3.76 -14.89
C SER A 318 13.72 -3.93 -15.06
N GLU A 319 14.44 -2.86 -15.39
CA GLU A 319 15.90 -2.84 -15.51
C GLU A 319 16.59 -3.07 -14.16
N LEU A 320 16.13 -2.40 -13.11
CA LEU A 320 16.60 -2.62 -11.74
C LEU A 320 16.44 -4.08 -11.28
N ALA A 321 15.38 -4.75 -11.72
CA ALA A 321 15.13 -6.14 -11.34
C ALA A 321 16.19 -7.09 -11.93
N GLU A 322 16.78 -6.76 -13.08
CA GLU A 322 17.81 -7.56 -13.75
C GLU A 322 19.24 -7.28 -13.24
N LEU A 323 19.46 -6.14 -12.58
CA LEU A 323 20.77 -5.73 -12.07
C LEU A 323 21.13 -6.41 -10.74
N ALA A 324 22.44 -6.58 -10.48
CA ALA A 324 22.93 -7.00 -9.17
C ALA A 324 22.70 -5.90 -8.11
N LEU A 325 22.65 -6.27 -6.83
CA LEU A 325 22.27 -5.34 -5.75
C LEU A 325 23.18 -4.11 -5.62
N ASP A 326 24.47 -4.28 -5.84
CA ASP A 326 25.48 -3.22 -5.85
C ASP A 326 25.32 -2.27 -7.03
N GLU A 327 25.00 -2.79 -8.23
CA GLU A 327 24.77 -2.02 -9.44
C GLU A 327 23.48 -1.20 -9.38
N ARG A 328 22.45 -1.66 -8.66
CA ARG A 328 21.16 -0.96 -8.53
C ARG A 328 21.32 0.44 -7.94
N MET A 329 22.15 0.59 -6.92
CA MET A 329 22.37 1.88 -6.27
C MET A 329 23.11 2.86 -7.20
N GLU A 330 24.06 2.37 -8.01
CA GLU A 330 24.76 3.19 -8.99
C GLU A 330 23.81 3.63 -10.11
N TYR A 331 22.97 2.73 -10.57
CA TYR A 331 21.97 3.02 -11.59
C TYR A 331 20.96 4.08 -11.11
N LEU A 332 20.38 3.93 -9.92
CA LEU A 332 19.47 4.93 -9.34
C LEU A 332 20.13 6.30 -9.20
N LYS A 333 21.39 6.36 -8.74
CA LYS A 333 22.15 7.61 -8.65
C LYS A 333 22.39 8.24 -10.02
N SER A 334 22.64 7.44 -11.07
CA SER A 334 22.80 7.95 -12.43
C SER A 334 21.53 8.61 -12.97
N LEU A 335 20.36 8.15 -12.51
CA LEU A 335 19.05 8.74 -12.81
C LEU A 335 18.71 9.94 -11.90
N GLY A 336 19.54 10.25 -10.90
CA GLY A 336 19.32 11.35 -9.97
C GLY A 336 18.27 11.06 -8.89
N VAL A 337 18.04 9.78 -8.55
CA VAL A 337 17.12 9.35 -7.50
C VAL A 337 17.84 8.49 -6.46
N ASP A 338 17.40 8.59 -5.22
CA ASP A 338 18.00 7.85 -4.09
C ASP A 338 17.31 6.50 -3.85
N GLU A 339 16.08 6.32 -4.35
CA GLU A 339 15.25 5.17 -4.05
C GLU A 339 14.38 4.78 -5.26
N SER A 340 14.08 3.49 -5.37
CA SER A 340 13.18 2.93 -6.38
C SER A 340 11.73 3.36 -6.14
N GLY A 341 11.00 3.69 -7.21
CA GLY A 341 9.57 3.99 -7.17
C GLY A 341 8.74 2.82 -6.67
N LEU A 342 9.19 1.59 -6.96
CA LEU A 342 8.56 0.35 -6.50
C LEU A 342 8.58 0.24 -4.97
N GLY A 343 9.70 0.58 -4.32
CA GLY A 343 9.79 0.59 -2.86
C GLY A 343 8.76 1.53 -2.24
N ASN A 344 8.60 2.72 -2.82
CA ASN A 344 7.59 3.69 -2.40
C ASN A 344 6.16 3.17 -2.66
N LEU A 345 5.90 2.55 -3.81
CA LEU A 345 4.59 1.95 -4.14
C LEU A 345 4.19 0.88 -3.11
N ILE A 346 5.11 -0.02 -2.78
CA ILE A 346 4.86 -1.10 -1.80
C ILE A 346 4.51 -0.49 -0.43
N ARG A 347 5.30 0.45 0.09
CA ARG A 347 5.06 1.09 1.39
C ARG A 347 3.75 1.88 1.39
N THR A 348 3.46 2.63 0.33
CA THR A 348 2.22 3.40 0.21
C THR A 348 1.00 2.48 0.17
N THR A 349 1.09 1.35 -0.56
CA THR A 349 0.02 0.34 -0.60
C THR A 349 -0.20 -0.30 0.76
N TYR A 350 0.89 -0.62 1.46
CA TYR A 350 0.87 -1.18 2.81
C TYR A 350 0.16 -0.23 3.80
N ALA A 351 0.53 1.05 3.77
CA ALA A 351 -0.10 2.09 4.58
C ALA A 351 -1.58 2.31 4.21
N LEU A 352 -1.92 2.31 2.90
CA LEU A 352 -3.29 2.46 2.42
C LEU A 352 -4.22 1.35 2.93
N LEU A 353 -3.73 0.13 2.99
CA LEU A 353 -4.45 -1.02 3.54
C LEU A 353 -4.59 -0.97 5.07
N GLY A 354 -4.02 0.05 5.71
CA GLY A 354 -4.02 0.19 7.17
C GLY A 354 -3.21 -0.91 7.86
N LEU A 355 -2.18 -1.42 7.18
CA LEU A 355 -1.27 -2.40 7.73
C LEU A 355 -0.22 -1.74 8.62
N ARG A 356 0.23 -2.49 9.61
CA ARG A 356 1.32 -2.13 10.50
C ARG A 356 2.28 -3.30 10.63
N THR A 357 3.51 -2.97 10.98
CA THR A 357 4.56 -3.96 11.23
C THR A 357 4.95 -3.95 12.70
N TYR A 358 4.99 -5.11 13.32
CA TYR A 358 5.72 -5.33 14.56
C TYR A 358 6.80 -6.39 14.33
N PHE A 359 7.78 -6.45 15.20
CA PHE A 359 8.93 -7.34 15.07
C PHE A 359 9.00 -8.34 16.21
N THR A 360 9.45 -9.54 15.88
CA THR A 360 10.01 -10.48 16.86
C THR A 360 11.49 -10.62 16.55
N SER A 361 12.35 -10.51 17.56
CA SER A 361 13.80 -10.52 17.36
C SER A 361 14.48 -11.48 18.33
N GLY A 362 15.36 -12.34 17.82
CA GLY A 362 16.11 -13.34 18.58
C GLY A 362 17.23 -13.95 17.74
N GLU A 363 18.09 -14.76 18.37
CA GLU A 363 19.28 -15.35 17.74
C GLU A 363 18.97 -16.23 16.51
N LYS A 364 17.83 -16.93 16.50
CA LYS A 364 17.46 -17.78 15.38
C LYS A 364 16.90 -16.97 14.22
N GLU A 365 16.04 -16.01 14.53
CA GLU A 365 15.28 -15.27 13.54
C GLU A 365 14.89 -13.90 14.07
N THR A 366 15.05 -12.87 13.23
CA THR A 366 14.32 -11.61 13.34
C THR A 366 13.29 -11.55 12.24
N LYS A 367 12.03 -11.33 12.61
CA LYS A 367 10.91 -11.35 11.66
C LYS A 367 9.99 -10.15 11.83
N ALA A 368 9.64 -9.55 10.70
CA ALA A 368 8.60 -8.54 10.58
C ALA A 368 7.24 -9.23 10.37
N TRP A 369 6.24 -8.84 11.15
CA TRP A 369 4.89 -9.38 11.11
C TRP A 369 3.90 -8.32 10.71
N THR A 370 3.05 -8.66 9.75
CA THR A 370 1.99 -7.77 9.25
C THR A 370 0.74 -7.91 10.11
N ILE A 371 0.21 -6.79 10.60
CA ILE A 371 -1.06 -6.70 11.33
C ILE A 371 -1.91 -5.56 10.78
N LEU A 372 -3.20 -5.58 11.07
CA LEU A 372 -4.08 -4.42 10.84
C LEU A 372 -3.90 -3.40 11.97
N SER A 373 -3.94 -2.13 11.62
CA SER A 373 -3.97 -1.05 12.60
C SER A 373 -5.16 -1.23 13.55
N GLY A 374 -4.91 -1.14 14.86
CA GLY A 374 -5.92 -1.34 15.90
C GLY A 374 -6.00 -2.75 16.45
N MET A 375 -5.22 -3.70 15.94
CA MET A 375 -5.16 -5.06 16.54
C MET A 375 -4.53 -5.02 17.91
N THR A 376 -5.14 -5.81 18.83
CA THR A 376 -4.62 -5.99 20.18
C THR A 376 -3.48 -7.02 20.24
N ALA A 377 -2.71 -7.03 21.32
CA ALA A 377 -1.58 -7.94 21.50
C ALA A 377 -1.96 -9.43 21.35
N PRO A 378 -3.09 -9.94 21.87
CA PRO A 378 -3.52 -11.32 21.60
C PRO A 378 -3.77 -11.58 20.11
N GLN A 379 -4.44 -10.65 19.41
CA GLN A 379 -4.72 -10.78 17.98
C GLN A 379 -3.42 -10.78 17.17
N ALA A 380 -2.47 -9.90 17.51
CA ALA A 380 -1.14 -9.87 16.90
C ALA A 380 -0.37 -11.19 17.16
N ALA A 381 -0.45 -11.75 18.38
CA ALA A 381 0.12 -13.06 18.67
C ALA A 381 -0.54 -14.17 17.82
N GLY A 382 -1.84 -14.06 17.55
CA GLY A 382 -2.61 -14.96 16.70
C GLY A 382 -2.10 -15.02 15.24
N VAL A 383 -1.49 -13.94 14.77
CA VAL A 383 -0.84 -13.92 13.44
C VAL A 383 0.35 -14.86 13.36
N ILE A 384 1.05 -15.07 14.47
CA ILE A 384 2.14 -16.05 14.56
C ILE A 384 1.58 -17.46 14.58
N HIS A 385 0.64 -17.72 15.52
CA HIS A 385 -0.04 -18.99 15.66
C HIS A 385 -1.31 -18.84 16.48
N SER A 386 -2.38 -19.56 16.11
CA SER A 386 -3.68 -19.51 16.82
C SER A 386 -3.58 -19.86 18.32
N ASP A 387 -2.64 -20.71 18.71
CA ASP A 387 -2.45 -21.08 20.11
C ASP A 387 -1.83 -19.94 20.92
N PHE A 388 -1.06 -19.04 20.29
CA PHE A 388 -0.52 -17.84 20.96
C PHE A 388 -1.63 -16.86 21.32
N GLU A 389 -2.66 -16.74 20.47
CA GLU A 389 -3.83 -15.94 20.77
C GLU A 389 -4.65 -16.53 21.91
N LYS A 390 -4.96 -17.84 21.83
CA LYS A 390 -5.79 -18.55 22.84
C LYS A 390 -5.11 -18.59 24.21
N GLY A 391 -3.83 -18.90 24.23
CA GLY A 391 -3.01 -19.03 25.44
C GLY A 391 -2.35 -17.73 25.89
N PHE A 392 -2.67 -16.56 25.29
CA PHE A 392 -2.02 -15.30 25.58
C PHE A 392 -2.05 -14.93 27.06
N ILE A 393 -0.87 -14.64 27.63
CA ILE A 393 -0.71 -14.18 29.01
C ILE A 393 -0.38 -12.69 28.99
N ARG A 394 0.72 -12.32 28.33
CA ARG A 394 1.22 -10.94 28.20
C ARG A 394 2.19 -10.82 27.02
N ALA A 395 2.47 -9.60 26.60
CA ALA A 395 3.55 -9.27 25.66
C ALA A 395 4.62 -8.43 26.37
N GLU A 396 5.87 -8.80 26.23
CA GLU A 396 7.01 -7.98 26.61
C GLU A 396 7.34 -7.14 25.39
N THR A 397 7.18 -5.81 25.47
CA THR A 397 7.20 -4.90 24.31
C THR A 397 8.20 -3.77 24.54
N VAL A 398 9.01 -3.47 23.54
CA VAL A 398 9.92 -2.33 23.49
C VAL A 398 9.70 -1.60 22.17
N ALA A 399 9.64 -0.26 22.17
CA ALA A 399 9.60 0.50 20.92
C ALA A 399 10.91 0.31 20.13
N TYR A 400 10.86 0.35 18.81
CA TYR A 400 12.03 0.13 17.95
C TYR A 400 13.23 1.01 18.35
N ASP A 401 13.01 2.32 18.47
CA ASP A 401 14.08 3.27 18.80
C ASP A 401 14.72 2.98 20.17
N ASP A 402 13.88 2.63 21.16
CA ASP A 402 14.34 2.25 22.50
C ASP A 402 15.12 0.93 22.46
N PHE A 403 14.70 -0.02 21.63
CA PHE A 403 15.41 -1.30 21.47
C PHE A 403 16.78 -1.09 20.82
N VAL A 404 16.87 -0.25 19.79
CA VAL A 404 18.15 0.12 19.15
C VAL A 404 19.08 0.83 20.15
N ALA A 405 18.57 1.78 20.92
CA ALA A 405 19.34 2.49 21.94
C ALA A 405 19.78 1.59 23.11
N ALA A 406 19.02 0.56 23.42
CA ALA A 406 19.35 -0.41 24.46
C ALA A 406 20.31 -1.50 23.95
N GLY A 407 20.17 -1.96 22.71
CA GLY A 407 20.96 -3.01 22.07
C GLY A 407 20.48 -4.44 22.32
N SER A 408 19.59 -4.67 23.27
CA SER A 408 19.02 -6.00 23.56
C SER A 408 17.80 -5.92 24.48
N PHE A 409 16.98 -6.97 24.53
CA PHE A 409 15.88 -7.08 25.50
C PHE A 409 16.37 -7.04 26.97
N ALA A 410 17.53 -7.62 27.27
CA ALA A 410 18.09 -7.60 28.62
C ALA A 410 18.45 -6.17 29.05
N ALA A 411 19.18 -5.45 28.19
CA ALA A 411 19.56 -4.07 28.45
C ALA A 411 18.35 -3.12 28.47
N ALA A 412 17.33 -3.36 27.61
CA ALA A 412 16.07 -2.60 27.65
C ALA A 412 15.34 -2.80 28.99
N ARG A 413 15.35 -4.02 29.54
CA ARG A 413 14.80 -4.32 30.87
C ARG A 413 15.52 -3.59 31.98
N GLU A 414 16.86 -3.61 31.99
CA GLU A 414 17.68 -2.90 32.96
C GLU A 414 17.45 -1.39 32.94
N LYS A 415 17.24 -0.82 31.76
CA LYS A 415 16.92 0.59 31.55
C LYS A 415 15.46 0.95 31.83
N GLY A 416 14.60 -0.02 32.14
CA GLY A 416 13.16 0.20 32.39
C GLY A 416 12.35 0.52 31.12
N LEU A 417 12.87 0.25 29.92
CA LEU A 417 12.23 0.49 28.64
C LEU A 417 11.33 -0.69 28.19
N LEU A 418 11.51 -1.86 28.83
CA LEU A 418 10.70 -3.03 28.55
C LEU A 418 9.36 -2.93 29.28
N ARG A 419 8.29 -2.82 28.51
CA ARG A 419 6.91 -2.76 28.98
C ARG A 419 6.30 -4.17 29.03
N SER A 420 5.45 -4.43 30.02
CA SER A 420 4.66 -5.66 30.11
C SER A 420 3.22 -5.33 29.80
N GLU A 421 2.77 -5.70 28.59
CA GLU A 421 1.50 -5.31 28.03
C GLU A 421 0.46 -6.45 28.15
N GLY A 422 -0.76 -6.09 28.51
CA GLY A 422 -1.88 -7.01 28.67
C GLY A 422 -2.72 -7.19 27.40
N LYS A 423 -3.90 -7.81 27.57
CA LYS A 423 -4.80 -8.18 26.45
C LYS A 423 -5.37 -6.99 25.68
N GLU A 424 -5.53 -5.85 26.33
CA GLU A 424 -6.13 -4.65 25.75
C GLU A 424 -5.11 -3.75 25.02
N TYR A 425 -3.81 -4.10 25.08
CA TYR A 425 -2.77 -3.33 24.42
C TYR A 425 -2.94 -3.35 22.91
N VAL A 426 -3.07 -2.18 22.29
CA VAL A 426 -3.11 -2.02 20.84
C VAL A 426 -1.68 -1.88 20.33
N VAL A 427 -1.24 -2.84 19.51
CA VAL A 427 0.13 -2.91 18.97
C VAL A 427 0.44 -1.69 18.11
N GLN A 428 1.58 -1.06 18.38
CA GLN A 428 2.05 0.10 17.65
C GLN A 428 3.01 -0.29 16.52
N GLU A 429 3.14 0.61 15.54
CA GLU A 429 4.09 0.46 14.44
C GLU A 429 5.53 0.41 14.97
N GLY A 430 6.28 -0.62 14.61
CA GLY A 430 7.67 -0.78 15.02
C GLY A 430 7.87 -1.39 16.40
N ASP A 431 6.82 -1.84 17.11
CA ASP A 431 7.00 -2.55 18.38
C ASP A 431 7.85 -3.81 18.20
N VAL A 432 8.86 -3.99 19.06
CA VAL A 432 9.63 -5.24 19.16
C VAL A 432 9.06 -6.04 20.32
N MET A 433 8.47 -7.23 20.02
CA MET A 433 7.59 -7.95 20.94
C MET A 433 8.05 -9.38 21.21
N LEU A 434 7.88 -9.81 22.45
CA LEU A 434 8.05 -11.19 22.90
C LEU A 434 6.79 -11.64 23.62
N PHE A 435 6.04 -12.59 23.02
CA PHE A 435 4.80 -13.08 23.57
C PHE A 435 5.03 -14.17 24.61
N ARG A 436 4.32 -14.07 25.74
CA ARG A 436 4.22 -15.11 26.77
C ARG A 436 2.85 -15.72 26.70
N PHE A 437 2.80 -17.01 26.49
CA PHE A 437 1.56 -17.76 26.33
C PHE A 437 1.67 -19.11 27.05
N ASN A 438 0.54 -19.70 27.34
CA ASN A 438 0.42 -21.05 27.89
C ASN A 438 -0.42 -21.89 26.91
N VAL A 439 0.07 -23.09 26.57
CA VAL A 439 -0.59 -24.02 25.62
C VAL A 439 -1.35 -25.09 26.43
#